data_14e2e36c17ec279d65bcf3ec6206effa
#
_entry.id   14e2e36c17ec279d65bcf3ec6206effa
#
_cell.length_a   1.000
_cell.length_b   1.000
_cell.length_c   1.000
_cell.angle_alpha   90.00
_cell.angle_beta   90.00
_cell.angle_gamma   90.00
#
_symmetry.space_group_name_H-M   'P 1'
#
loop_
_entity.id
_entity.type
_entity.pdbx_description
1 polymer ?
#
loop_
_entity_poly.entity_id
_entity_poly.type
_entity_poly.pdbx_seq_one_letter_code
_entity_poly.pdbx_strand_id
1 'polypeptide(L)'
;MNRKKLLRLGIVLYSLCIVCFCFTPQPQLPTGVETPGIQTIGRLVFLLTPFNSLWNLGEVTSPIQLFWIFLQNALNVLLLFPLIFQFLFLIPSLRKTKRVILLSFLLSLSIECTQLVLDFFFDFNRVFEIDDLWTNTLGGYLAWILYKLLHRTR
;
A
#
# COMPACT_ATOMS: atom_id res chain seq x y z
N MET A 1 -5.43 -31.20 -0.96
CA MET A 1 -6.08 -30.01 -0.31
C MET A 1 -6.99 -29.34 -1.34
N ASN A 2 -8.24 -29.01 -0.99
CA ASN A 2 -9.18 -28.37 -1.92
C ASN A 2 -8.66 -26.98 -2.30
N ARG A 3 -8.70 -26.61 -3.61
CA ARG A 3 -8.23 -25.32 -4.15
C ARG A 3 -8.76 -24.11 -3.38
N LYS A 4 -10.03 -24.13 -2.94
CA LYS A 4 -10.62 -23.07 -2.12
C LYS A 4 -9.99 -22.97 -0.73
N LYS A 5 -9.62 -24.09 -0.11
CA LYS A 5 -8.93 -24.09 1.19
C LYS A 5 -7.52 -23.51 1.05
N LEU A 6 -6.80 -23.85 0.00
CA LEU A 6 -5.47 -23.31 -0.28
C LEU A 6 -5.51 -21.79 -0.49
N LEU A 7 -6.47 -21.29 -1.26
CA LEU A 7 -6.64 -19.84 -1.47
C LEU A 7 -6.96 -19.10 -0.16
N ARG A 8 -7.85 -19.67 0.68
CA ARG A 8 -8.16 -19.07 1.99
C ARG A 8 -6.93 -19.01 2.90
N LEU A 9 -6.17 -20.09 2.93
CA LEU A 9 -4.89 -20.10 3.68
C LEU A 9 -3.93 -19.04 3.15
N GLY A 10 -3.79 -18.91 1.83
CA GLY A 10 -2.95 -17.89 1.20
C GLY A 10 -3.39 -16.47 1.57
N ILE A 11 -4.70 -16.20 1.60
CA ILE A 11 -5.25 -14.90 2.05
C ILE A 11 -4.86 -14.63 3.49
N VAL A 12 -5.06 -15.59 4.40
CA VAL A 12 -4.73 -15.41 5.82
C VAL A 12 -3.24 -15.14 6.01
N LEU A 13 -2.37 -15.96 5.41
CA LEU A 13 -0.93 -15.78 5.50
C LEU A 13 -0.46 -14.44 4.93
N TYR A 14 -1.01 -14.05 3.77
CA TYR A 14 -0.65 -12.78 3.17
C TYR A 14 -1.20 -11.57 3.95
N SER A 15 -2.39 -11.68 4.53
CA SER A 15 -2.91 -10.64 5.43
C SER A 15 -2.03 -10.49 6.68
N LEU A 16 -1.51 -11.58 7.24
CA LEU A 16 -0.53 -11.51 8.33
C LEU A 16 0.77 -10.83 7.90
N CYS A 17 1.26 -11.10 6.69
CA CYS A 17 2.40 -10.37 6.14
C CYS A 17 2.13 -8.86 6.05
N ILE A 18 0.96 -8.45 5.54
CA ILE A 18 0.57 -7.02 5.49
C ILE A 18 0.57 -6.42 6.90
N VAL A 19 -0.01 -7.11 7.89
CA VAL A 19 0.00 -6.64 9.29
C VAL A 19 1.42 -6.46 9.80
N CYS A 20 2.31 -7.43 9.57
CA CYS A 20 3.70 -7.32 9.98
C CYS A 20 4.45 -6.17 9.28
N PHE A 21 4.25 -5.98 7.98
CA PHE A 21 4.93 -4.90 7.24
C PHE A 21 4.39 -3.51 7.56
N CYS A 22 3.06 -3.38 7.66
CA CYS A 22 2.43 -2.07 7.82
C CYS A 22 2.37 -1.60 9.28
N PHE A 23 2.33 -2.51 10.26
CA PHE A 23 2.06 -2.17 11.65
C PHE A 23 3.20 -2.52 12.62
N THR A 24 4.43 -2.66 12.13
CA THR A 24 5.63 -2.71 12.98
C THR A 24 6.26 -1.33 13.07
N PRO A 25 6.87 -0.97 14.23
CA PRO A 25 7.60 0.28 14.38
C PRO A 25 8.70 0.43 13.33
N GLN A 26 8.86 1.63 12.78
CA GLN A 26 9.98 1.93 11.90
C GLN A 26 11.14 2.55 12.67
N PRO A 27 12.39 2.21 12.33
CA PRO A 27 13.55 2.90 12.88
C PRO A 27 13.50 4.37 12.46
N GLN A 28 13.88 5.26 13.37
CA GLN A 28 14.05 6.67 13.02
C GLN A 28 15.12 6.80 11.94
N LEU A 29 14.82 7.54 10.89
CA LEU A 29 15.82 7.86 9.87
C LEU A 29 16.94 8.70 10.49
N PRO A 30 18.19 8.56 10.03
CA PRO A 30 19.27 9.42 10.47
C PRO A 30 18.89 10.89 10.32
N THR A 31 19.14 11.68 11.35
CA THR A 31 18.90 13.13 11.35
C THR A 31 19.61 13.76 10.14
N GLY A 32 18.86 14.46 9.31
CA GLY A 32 19.38 15.18 8.14
C GLY A 32 18.77 14.79 6.80
N VAL A 33 17.91 13.77 6.75
CA VAL A 33 17.11 13.44 5.54
C VAL A 33 15.70 13.98 5.76
N GLU A 34 15.46 15.22 5.36
CA GLU A 34 14.12 15.81 5.39
C GLU A 34 13.38 15.41 4.10
N THR A 35 12.19 14.82 4.23
CA THR A 35 11.30 14.61 3.09
C THR A 35 10.51 15.89 2.87
N PRO A 36 10.63 16.55 1.69
CA PRO A 36 9.89 17.77 1.41
C PRO A 36 8.37 17.55 1.52
N GLY A 37 7.66 18.51 2.11
CA GLY A 37 6.21 18.48 2.22
C GLY A 37 5.66 17.74 3.45
N ILE A 38 6.51 17.21 4.32
CA ILE A 38 6.10 16.62 5.59
C ILE A 38 5.46 17.69 6.50
N GLN A 39 4.33 17.35 7.09
CA GLN A 39 3.60 18.14 8.07
C GLN A 39 3.50 17.34 9.36
N THR A 40 3.88 17.96 10.49
CA THR A 40 3.83 17.32 11.81
C THR A 40 2.82 18.03 12.70
N ILE A 41 1.87 17.27 13.25
CA ILE A 41 0.88 17.75 14.22
C ILE A 41 0.99 16.92 15.50
N GLY A 42 1.69 17.44 16.49
CA GLY A 42 2.03 16.68 17.68
C GLY A 42 2.95 15.50 17.36
N ARG A 43 2.50 14.28 17.54
CA ARG A 43 3.22 13.05 17.16
C ARG A 43 2.90 12.56 15.76
N LEU A 44 1.81 13.04 15.19
CA LEU A 44 1.34 12.57 13.90
C LEU A 44 2.10 13.23 12.77
N VAL A 45 2.52 12.43 11.82
CA VAL A 45 3.27 12.87 10.64
C VAL A 45 2.47 12.58 9.38
N PHE A 46 2.32 13.60 8.53
CA PHE A 46 1.52 13.56 7.32
C PHE A 46 2.32 14.00 6.11
N LEU A 47 2.13 13.33 5.00
CA LEU A 47 2.56 13.74 3.68
C LEU A 47 1.35 13.82 2.77
N LEU A 48 0.71 15.01 2.75
CA LEU A 48 -0.57 15.23 2.08
C LEU A 48 -0.42 15.81 0.67
N THR A 49 0.80 16.04 0.20
CA THR A 49 1.05 16.51 -1.17
C THR A 49 0.91 15.33 -2.13
N PRO A 50 -0.13 15.32 -3.01
CA PRO A 50 -0.27 14.24 -3.99
C PRO A 50 0.90 14.23 -4.95
N PHE A 51 1.37 13.04 -5.31
CA PHE A 51 2.54 12.85 -6.19
C PHE A 51 3.81 13.53 -5.68
N ASN A 52 3.96 13.61 -4.35
CA ASN A 52 5.10 14.26 -3.71
C ASN A 52 6.44 13.76 -4.26
N SER A 53 6.54 12.45 -4.45
CA SER A 53 7.72 11.82 -5.04
C SER A 53 8.04 12.29 -6.46
N LEU A 54 7.04 12.71 -7.25
CA LEU A 54 7.23 13.21 -8.61
C LEU A 54 7.57 14.69 -8.63
N TRP A 55 6.90 15.50 -7.79
CA TRP A 55 7.16 16.94 -7.71
C TRP A 55 8.57 17.27 -7.23
N ASN A 56 9.09 16.48 -6.30
CA ASN A 56 10.38 16.69 -5.70
C ASN A 56 11.52 15.90 -6.37
N LEU A 57 11.30 15.31 -7.56
CA LEU A 57 12.35 14.62 -8.33
C LEU A 57 13.53 15.53 -8.62
N GLY A 58 13.31 16.85 -8.79
CA GLY A 58 14.38 17.83 -9.02
C GLY A 58 15.30 18.06 -7.81
N GLU A 59 14.88 17.71 -6.61
CA GLU A 59 15.66 17.83 -5.37
C GLU A 59 16.45 16.55 -5.08
N VAL A 60 16.22 15.48 -5.83
CA VAL A 60 16.94 14.22 -5.68
C VAL A 60 18.35 14.34 -6.20
N THR A 61 19.31 14.31 -5.30
CA THR A 61 20.74 14.48 -5.62
C THR A 61 21.48 13.17 -5.87
N SER A 62 20.88 12.04 -5.49
CA SER A 62 21.52 10.72 -5.57
C SER A 62 20.71 9.71 -6.35
N PRO A 63 21.35 8.93 -7.27
CA PRO A 63 20.67 7.80 -7.93
C PRO A 63 20.10 6.75 -6.96
N ILE A 64 20.72 6.58 -5.80
CA ILE A 64 20.26 5.65 -4.76
C ILE A 64 18.95 6.16 -4.15
N GLN A 65 18.84 7.46 -3.88
CA GLN A 65 17.61 8.07 -3.38
C GLN A 65 16.48 7.92 -4.38
N LEU A 66 16.75 8.16 -5.67
CA LEU A 66 15.79 7.95 -6.74
C LEU A 66 15.31 6.49 -6.80
N PHE A 67 16.24 5.53 -6.69
CA PHE A 67 15.90 4.10 -6.65
C PHE A 67 14.97 3.77 -5.48
N TRP A 68 15.24 4.30 -4.28
CA TRP A 68 14.40 4.07 -3.11
C TRP A 68 13.00 4.63 -3.27
N ILE A 69 12.84 5.83 -3.84
CA ILE A 69 11.53 6.43 -4.13
C ILE A 69 10.71 5.53 -5.06
N PHE A 70 11.31 5.08 -6.16
CA PHE A 70 10.62 4.17 -7.09
C PHE A 70 10.30 2.81 -6.45
N LEU A 71 11.23 2.27 -5.66
CA LEU A 71 11.02 0.99 -4.97
C LEU A 71 9.87 1.08 -3.98
N GLN A 72 9.79 2.14 -3.18
CA GLN A 72 8.71 2.36 -2.22
C GLN A 72 7.35 2.41 -2.93
N ASN A 73 7.21 3.21 -3.97
CA ASN A 73 5.97 3.28 -4.75
C ASN A 73 5.61 1.92 -5.39
N ALA A 74 6.60 1.19 -5.92
CA ALA A 74 6.38 -0.14 -6.49
C ALA A 74 5.94 -1.16 -5.42
N LEU A 75 6.52 -1.12 -4.24
CA LEU A 75 6.13 -1.98 -3.12
C LEU A 75 4.70 -1.69 -2.64
N ASN A 76 4.29 -0.42 -2.62
CA ASN A 76 2.92 -0.03 -2.30
C ASN A 76 1.93 -0.56 -3.35
N VAL A 77 2.25 -0.43 -4.65
CA VAL A 77 1.44 -1.07 -5.71
C VAL A 77 1.34 -2.58 -5.50
N LEU A 78 2.42 -3.24 -5.11
CA LEU A 78 2.44 -4.68 -4.88
C LEU A 78 1.78 -5.10 -3.56
N LEU A 79 1.60 -4.19 -2.61
CA LEU A 79 1.07 -4.51 -1.28
C LEU A 79 -0.33 -5.13 -1.33
N LEU A 80 -1.25 -4.53 -2.07
CA LEU A 80 -2.62 -5.05 -2.18
C LEU A 80 -2.83 -5.97 -3.39
N PHE A 81 -1.92 -5.97 -4.36
CA PHE A 81 -2.07 -6.77 -5.58
C PHE A 81 -2.32 -8.27 -5.32
N PRO A 82 -1.49 -9.00 -4.55
CA PRO A 82 -1.71 -10.44 -4.32
C PRO A 82 -2.97 -10.73 -3.52
N LEU A 83 -3.33 -9.86 -2.57
CA LEU A 83 -4.52 -10.02 -1.75
C LEU A 83 -5.79 -9.91 -2.60
N ILE A 84 -5.90 -8.83 -3.37
CA ILE A 84 -7.04 -8.59 -4.26
C ILE A 84 -7.11 -9.68 -5.33
N PHE A 85 -5.98 -10.09 -5.90
CA PHE A 85 -5.94 -11.17 -6.88
C PHE A 85 -6.55 -12.47 -6.32
N GLN A 86 -6.21 -12.85 -5.09
CA GLN A 86 -6.77 -14.03 -4.43
C GLN A 86 -8.29 -13.87 -4.14
N PHE A 87 -8.73 -12.67 -3.72
CA PHE A 87 -10.15 -12.39 -3.51
C PHE A 87 -10.98 -12.56 -4.79
N LEU A 88 -10.47 -12.18 -5.96
CA LEU A 88 -11.18 -12.34 -7.24
C LEU A 88 -11.49 -13.79 -7.60
N PHE A 89 -10.68 -14.74 -7.14
CA PHE A 89 -10.98 -16.17 -7.31
C PHE A 89 -12.07 -16.67 -6.37
N LEU A 90 -12.13 -16.15 -5.13
CA LEU A 90 -13.07 -16.61 -4.12
C LEU A 90 -14.42 -15.89 -4.17
N ILE A 91 -14.42 -14.60 -4.53
CA ILE A 91 -15.58 -13.72 -4.40
C ILE A 91 -16.00 -13.20 -5.77
N PRO A 92 -16.93 -13.88 -6.47
CA PRO A 92 -17.40 -13.46 -7.80
C PRO A 92 -17.97 -12.05 -7.85
N SER A 93 -18.58 -11.59 -6.75
CA SER A 93 -19.17 -10.25 -6.68
C SER A 93 -18.12 -9.13 -6.78
N LEU A 94 -16.86 -9.39 -6.46
CA LEU A 94 -15.76 -8.42 -6.58
C LEU A 94 -15.22 -8.23 -8.00
N ARG A 95 -15.63 -9.06 -8.96
CA ARG A 95 -15.10 -9.02 -10.35
C ARG A 95 -15.52 -7.79 -11.16
N LYS A 96 -16.24 -6.83 -10.55
CA LYS A 96 -16.60 -5.54 -11.14
C LYS A 96 -15.53 -4.49 -10.79
N THR A 97 -15.04 -3.76 -11.81
CA THR A 97 -13.98 -2.73 -11.65
C THR A 97 -14.24 -1.79 -10.49
N LYS A 98 -15.45 -1.20 -10.42
CA LYS A 98 -15.82 -0.25 -9.36
C LYS A 98 -15.68 -0.86 -7.95
N ARG A 99 -16.04 -2.15 -7.78
CA ARG A 99 -15.96 -2.82 -6.48
C ARG A 99 -14.52 -3.11 -6.08
N VAL A 100 -13.67 -3.47 -7.03
CA VAL A 100 -12.25 -3.69 -6.77
C VAL A 100 -11.57 -2.40 -6.38
N ILE A 101 -11.79 -1.32 -7.15
CA ILE A 101 -11.22 0.00 -6.83
C ILE A 101 -11.68 0.45 -5.44
N LEU A 102 -12.98 0.38 -5.15
CA LEU A 102 -13.52 0.77 -3.85
C LEU A 102 -12.93 -0.08 -2.71
N LEU A 103 -12.88 -1.40 -2.87
CA LEU A 103 -12.31 -2.29 -1.85
C LEU A 103 -10.84 -1.98 -1.61
N SER A 104 -10.04 -1.82 -2.68
CA SER A 104 -8.62 -1.53 -2.56
C SER A 104 -8.36 -0.18 -1.89
N PHE A 105 -9.15 0.83 -2.25
CA PHE A 105 -9.09 2.15 -1.62
C PHE A 105 -9.44 2.08 -0.13
N LEU A 106 -10.52 1.40 0.24
CA LEU A 106 -10.94 1.26 1.64
C LEU A 106 -9.92 0.47 2.47
N LEU A 107 -9.30 -0.58 1.89
CA LEU A 107 -8.23 -1.31 2.55
C LEU A 107 -7.00 -0.43 2.76
N SER A 108 -6.57 0.32 1.73
CA SER A 108 -5.46 1.26 1.85
C SER A 108 -5.73 2.32 2.92
N LEU A 109 -6.90 2.96 2.87
CA LEU A 109 -7.30 3.95 3.86
C LEU A 109 -7.32 3.37 5.29
N SER A 110 -7.78 2.13 5.43
CA SER A 110 -7.78 1.44 6.73
C SER A 110 -6.37 1.20 7.25
N ILE A 111 -5.42 0.86 6.37
CA ILE A 111 -4.00 0.70 6.72
C ILE A 111 -3.47 2.04 7.22
N GLU A 112 -3.61 3.10 6.43
CA GLU A 112 -3.12 4.43 6.77
C GLU A 112 -3.71 4.97 8.09
N CYS A 113 -5.03 4.85 8.26
CA CYS A 113 -5.68 5.27 9.52
C CYS A 113 -5.19 4.44 10.72
N THR A 114 -4.94 3.13 10.54
CA THR A 114 -4.40 2.29 11.61
C THR A 114 -2.98 2.71 11.97
N GLN A 115 -2.16 3.04 10.99
CA GLN A 115 -0.80 3.56 11.22
C GLN A 115 -0.82 4.85 12.01
N LEU A 116 -1.71 5.80 11.68
CA LEU A 116 -1.90 7.03 12.48
C LEU A 116 -2.29 6.74 13.92
N VAL A 117 -3.20 5.79 14.15
CA VAL A 117 -3.61 5.40 15.50
C VAL A 117 -2.43 4.79 16.27
N LEU A 118 -1.66 3.92 15.64
CA LEU A 118 -0.48 3.31 16.26
C LEU A 118 0.60 4.35 16.55
N ASP A 119 0.78 5.31 15.67
CA ASP A 119 1.73 6.40 15.85
C ASP A 119 1.32 7.30 17.03
N PHE A 120 0.06 7.66 17.10
CA PHE A 120 -0.49 8.47 18.19
C PHE A 120 -0.28 7.85 19.57
N PHE A 121 -0.53 6.53 19.72
CA PHE A 121 -0.47 5.86 21.03
C PHE A 121 0.91 5.29 21.36
N PHE A 122 1.68 4.84 20.36
CA PHE A 122 2.87 4.03 20.57
C PHE A 122 4.14 4.59 19.92
N ASP A 123 4.04 5.71 19.19
CA ASP A 123 5.19 6.36 18.54
C ASP A 123 5.91 5.43 17.55
N PHE A 124 5.13 4.85 16.64
CA PHE A 124 5.62 3.86 15.66
C PHE A 124 6.44 4.47 14.52
N ASN A 125 6.58 5.81 14.52
CA ASN A 125 7.33 6.56 13.52
C ASN A 125 6.83 6.28 12.08
N ARG A 126 5.50 6.31 11.90
CA ARG A 126 4.82 6.12 10.62
C ARG A 126 4.35 7.45 10.06
N VAL A 127 4.42 7.59 8.75
CA VAL A 127 3.93 8.75 8.02
C VAL A 127 2.65 8.35 7.30
N PHE A 128 1.58 9.13 7.48
CA PHE A 128 0.40 8.99 6.64
C PHE A 128 0.69 9.60 5.27
N GLU A 129 0.72 8.78 4.23
CA GLU A 129 1.02 9.24 2.87
C GLU A 129 -0.21 9.15 1.97
N ILE A 130 -0.64 10.30 1.41
CA ILE A 130 -1.76 10.30 0.45
C ILE A 130 -1.44 9.49 -0.80
N ASP A 131 -0.14 9.40 -1.16
CA ASP A 131 0.32 8.63 -2.32
C ASP A 131 0.10 7.12 -2.14
N ASP A 132 0.09 6.62 -0.91
CA ASP A 132 -0.18 5.21 -0.64
C ASP A 132 -1.63 4.82 -0.93
N LEU A 133 -2.56 5.76 -0.81
CA LEU A 133 -3.96 5.49 -1.13
C LEU A 133 -4.17 5.17 -2.60
N TRP A 134 -3.54 5.90 -3.50
CA TRP A 134 -3.71 5.63 -4.93
C TRP A 134 -2.78 4.53 -5.44
N THR A 135 -1.55 4.40 -4.94
CA THR A 135 -0.61 3.34 -5.35
C THR A 135 -1.12 1.96 -4.94
N ASN A 136 -1.59 1.80 -3.72
CA ASN A 136 -2.23 0.56 -3.26
C ASN A 136 -3.52 0.26 -4.05
N THR A 137 -4.33 1.29 -4.35
CA THR A 137 -5.55 1.12 -5.16
C THR A 137 -5.20 0.70 -6.59
N LEU A 138 -4.16 1.27 -7.17
CA LEU A 138 -3.63 0.87 -8.47
C LEU A 138 -3.21 -0.61 -8.46
N GLY A 139 -2.55 -1.08 -7.40
CA GLY A 139 -2.20 -2.49 -7.22
C GLY A 139 -3.41 -3.41 -7.31
N GLY A 140 -4.49 -3.07 -6.61
CA GLY A 140 -5.75 -3.81 -6.70
C GLY A 140 -6.38 -3.78 -8.10
N TYR A 141 -6.31 -2.65 -8.79
CA TYR A 141 -6.79 -2.53 -10.16
C TYR A 141 -5.97 -3.38 -11.14
N LEU A 142 -4.65 -3.40 -11.00
CA LEU A 142 -3.77 -4.25 -11.81
C LEU A 142 -4.04 -5.74 -11.56
N ALA A 143 -4.33 -6.15 -10.32
CA ALA A 143 -4.75 -7.51 -10.00
C ALA A 143 -6.05 -7.89 -10.73
N TRP A 144 -7.00 -6.97 -10.83
CA TRP A 144 -8.23 -7.18 -11.58
C TRP A 144 -7.97 -7.29 -13.10
N ILE A 145 -7.11 -6.45 -13.66
CA ILE A 145 -6.71 -6.56 -15.09
C ILE A 145 -6.12 -7.94 -15.36
N LEU A 146 -5.14 -8.35 -14.55
CA LEU A 146 -4.50 -9.66 -14.70
C LEU A 146 -5.52 -10.79 -14.59
N TYR A 147 -6.42 -10.72 -13.60
CA TYR A 147 -7.50 -11.69 -13.45
C TYR A 147 -8.35 -11.78 -14.73
N LYS A 148 -8.76 -10.65 -15.31
CA LYS A 148 -9.55 -10.62 -16.55
C LYS A 148 -8.80 -11.18 -17.74
N LEU A 149 -7.52 -10.85 -17.90
CA LEU A 149 -6.70 -11.39 -19.00
C LEU A 149 -6.62 -12.91 -18.93
N LEU A 150 -6.38 -13.46 -17.73
CA LEU A 150 -6.31 -14.91 -17.53
C LEU A 150 -7.65 -15.65 -17.73
N HIS A 151 -8.79 -14.95 -17.61
CA HIS A 151 -10.12 -15.55 -17.74
C HIS A 151 -10.83 -15.17 -19.04
N ARG A 152 -10.25 -14.28 -19.88
CA ARG A 152 -10.80 -13.93 -21.19
C ARG A 152 -10.53 -15.02 -22.25
N THR A 153 -9.52 -15.84 -22.01
CA THR A 153 -9.09 -16.91 -22.93
C THR A 153 -9.77 -18.25 -22.66
N ARG A 154 -10.77 -18.28 -21.80
CA ARG A 154 -11.65 -19.43 -21.56
C ARG A 154 -13.09 -19.06 -21.82
#